data_ab3c68c20ed4abb29439e538eb704bd2
#
_entry.id   ab3c68c20ed4abb29439e538eb704bd2
#
_cell.length_a   1.000
_cell.length_b   1.000
_cell.length_c   1.000
_cell.angle_alpha   90.00
_cell.angle_beta   90.00
_cell.angle_gamma   90.00
#
_symmetry.space_group_name_H-M   'P 1'
#
loop_
_entity.id
_entity.type
_entity.pdbx_description
1 polymer ?
#
loop_
_entity_poly.entity_id
_entity_poly.type
_entity_poly.pdbx_seq_one_letter_code
_entity_poly.pdbx_strand_id
1 'polypeptide(L)'
;MNRVKEFIPKALTALEIENGASHSEFKLDADGNVRIIEIGSRMGGDCIGSHLVYLSSGYDFVRMVIATALGEEPDLTPAHEPMCAGIRFVFTKKDLDVLEEIKSKSPELLQMVSEMEPVGEHQVVDSGSRFGYYILAGKNQAEIKDWLER
;
A
#
# COMPACT_ATOMS: atom_id res chain seq x y z
N MET A 1 18.82 -1.05 3.83
CA MET A 1 18.03 -0.02 3.14
C MET A 1 18.82 0.74 2.06
N ASN A 2 20.12 1.05 2.24
CA ASN A 2 20.91 1.79 1.23
C ASN A 2 21.02 1.05 -0.11
N ARG A 3 21.24 -0.29 -0.10
CA ARG A 3 21.35 -1.08 -1.35
C ARG A 3 20.10 -1.01 -2.23
N VAL A 4 18.90 -0.99 -1.65
CA VAL A 4 17.65 -0.86 -2.42
C VAL A 4 17.59 0.49 -3.13
N LYS A 5 17.93 1.58 -2.40
CA LYS A 5 17.95 2.95 -2.95
C LYS A 5 18.96 3.13 -4.09
N GLU A 6 20.02 2.35 -4.09
CA GLU A 6 21.02 2.37 -5.16
C GLU A 6 20.66 1.46 -6.34
N PHE A 7 19.97 0.36 -6.06
CA PHE A 7 19.69 -0.68 -7.05
C PHE A 7 18.45 -0.35 -7.91
N ILE A 8 17.36 0.07 -7.27
CA ILE A 8 16.09 0.33 -7.99
C ILE A 8 16.23 1.41 -9.07
N PRO A 9 16.88 2.57 -8.84
CA PRO A 9 17.08 3.56 -9.91
C PRO A 9 17.85 2.99 -11.13
N LYS A 10 18.86 2.15 -10.89
CA LYS A 10 19.62 1.51 -11.99
C LYS A 10 18.74 0.55 -12.80
N ALA A 11 17.85 -0.19 -12.12
CA ALA A 11 16.93 -1.07 -12.78
C ALA A 11 15.88 -0.29 -13.62
N LEU A 12 15.37 0.82 -13.09
CA LEU A 12 14.46 1.71 -13.82
C LEU A 12 15.13 2.30 -15.07
N THR A 13 16.37 2.78 -14.93
CA THR A 13 17.17 3.28 -16.07
C THR A 13 17.38 2.20 -17.12
N ALA A 14 17.69 0.96 -16.72
CA ALA A 14 17.87 -0.16 -17.67
C ALA A 14 16.59 -0.56 -18.39
N LEU A 15 15.42 -0.22 -17.84
CA LEU A 15 14.11 -0.41 -18.46
C LEU A 15 13.61 0.84 -19.19
N GLU A 16 14.44 1.88 -19.30
CA GLU A 16 14.11 3.17 -19.94
C GLU A 16 12.86 3.85 -19.30
N ILE A 17 12.64 3.62 -18.00
CA ILE A 17 11.57 4.28 -17.24
C ILE A 17 12.14 5.59 -16.69
N GLU A 18 11.82 6.70 -17.34
CA GLU A 18 12.40 8.01 -17.02
C GLU A 18 11.48 8.88 -16.17
N ASN A 19 10.18 8.88 -16.45
CA ASN A 19 9.20 9.75 -15.80
C ASN A 19 7.97 8.98 -15.35
N GLY A 20 7.39 9.41 -14.22
CA GLY A 20 6.18 8.84 -13.67
C GLY A 20 6.40 7.92 -12.46
N ALA A 21 5.32 7.29 -12.05
CA ALA A 21 5.36 6.35 -10.93
C ALA A 21 5.98 5.00 -11.34
N SER A 22 6.64 4.36 -10.38
CA SER A 22 7.04 2.97 -10.49
C SER A 22 6.64 2.18 -9.26
N HIS A 23 6.33 0.91 -9.44
CA HIS A 23 6.13 -0.07 -8.38
C HIS A 23 7.14 -1.20 -8.57
N SER A 24 7.99 -1.42 -7.58
CA SER A 24 9.06 -2.41 -7.65
C SER A 24 8.91 -3.43 -6.55
N GLU A 25 8.76 -4.69 -6.93
CA GLU A 25 8.74 -5.83 -6.01
C GLU A 25 10.10 -6.51 -5.98
N PHE A 26 10.60 -6.78 -4.79
CA PHE A 26 11.91 -7.40 -4.60
C PHE A 26 11.99 -8.19 -3.31
N LYS A 27 12.96 -9.11 -3.26
CA LYS A 27 13.39 -9.78 -2.03
C LYS A 27 14.82 -9.40 -1.70
N LEU A 28 15.13 -9.41 -0.42
CA LEU A 28 16.51 -9.35 0.07
C LEU A 28 16.93 -10.78 0.43
N ASP A 29 18.08 -11.23 -0.12
CA ASP A 29 18.68 -12.49 0.30
C ASP A 29 19.38 -12.34 1.67
N ALA A 30 19.92 -13.44 2.21
CA ALA A 30 20.58 -13.45 3.51
C ALA A 30 21.81 -12.51 3.58
N ASP A 31 22.44 -12.22 2.46
CA ASP A 31 23.57 -11.30 2.32
C ASP A 31 23.12 -9.85 2.07
N GLY A 32 21.80 -9.61 2.02
CA GLY A 32 21.18 -8.31 1.75
C GLY A 32 21.27 -7.87 0.30
N ASN A 33 21.46 -8.80 -0.67
CA ASN A 33 21.39 -8.47 -2.08
C ASN A 33 19.93 -8.35 -2.53
N VAL A 34 19.66 -7.38 -3.39
CA VAL A 34 18.34 -7.13 -3.97
C VAL A 34 18.08 -8.12 -5.10
N ARG A 35 16.95 -8.83 -5.03
CA ARG A 35 16.45 -9.73 -6.07
C ARG A 35 15.12 -9.20 -6.54
N ILE A 36 15.06 -8.62 -7.74
CA ILE A 36 13.82 -8.11 -8.33
C ILE A 36 12.87 -9.25 -8.64
N ILE A 37 11.59 -9.05 -8.34
CA ILE A 37 10.48 -9.92 -8.73
C ILE A 37 9.76 -9.27 -9.90
N GLU A 38 9.33 -8.01 -9.75
CA GLU A 38 8.60 -7.26 -10.77
C GLU A 38 8.95 -5.77 -10.67
N ILE A 39 8.97 -5.08 -11.81
CA ILE A 39 8.95 -3.62 -11.90
C ILE A 39 7.88 -3.21 -12.89
N GLY A 40 6.91 -2.42 -12.41
CA GLY A 40 5.88 -1.81 -13.23
C GLY A 40 6.06 -0.30 -13.30
N SER A 41 5.91 0.30 -14.49
CA SER A 41 5.92 1.76 -14.68
C SER A 41 4.56 2.39 -14.36
N ARG A 42 4.04 2.10 -13.19
CA ARG A 42 2.75 2.54 -12.68
C ARG A 42 2.75 2.56 -11.15
N MET A 43 1.73 3.17 -10.57
CA MET A 43 1.49 3.05 -9.12
C MET A 43 1.22 1.59 -8.72
N GLY A 44 1.57 1.24 -7.49
CA GLY A 44 1.19 -0.04 -6.88
C GLY A 44 -0.32 -0.19 -6.81
N GLY A 45 -0.82 -1.41 -7.04
CA GLY A 45 -2.21 -1.81 -6.82
C GLY A 45 -2.57 -1.91 -5.34
N ASP A 46 -3.69 -2.58 -5.04
CA ASP A 46 -4.10 -2.91 -3.66
C ASP A 46 -4.05 -1.71 -2.69
N CYS A 47 -4.49 -0.54 -3.16
CA CYS A 47 -4.44 0.73 -2.44
C CYS A 47 -3.03 1.22 -2.05
N ILE A 48 -1.95 0.60 -2.52
CA ILE A 48 -0.58 1.02 -2.20
C ILE A 48 -0.36 2.46 -2.67
N GLY A 49 -0.53 2.72 -3.97
CA GLY A 49 -0.29 4.04 -4.55
C GLY A 49 -1.31 5.10 -4.13
N SER A 50 -2.58 4.71 -3.97
CA SER A 50 -3.67 5.65 -3.70
C SER A 50 -3.83 6.02 -2.22
N HIS A 51 -3.53 5.11 -1.29
CA HIS A 51 -3.80 5.32 0.14
C HIS A 51 -2.59 5.03 1.03
N LEU A 52 -1.95 3.86 0.89
CA LEU A 52 -0.93 3.45 1.84
C LEU A 52 0.32 4.34 1.77
N VAL A 53 0.73 4.78 0.58
CA VAL A 53 1.84 5.72 0.43
C VAL A 53 1.52 7.04 1.11
N TYR A 54 0.32 7.59 0.90
CA TYR A 54 -0.11 8.83 1.55
C TYR A 54 -0.06 8.71 3.07
N LEU A 55 -0.73 7.69 3.63
CA LEU A 55 -0.79 7.48 5.08
C LEU A 55 0.60 7.23 5.68
N SER A 56 1.45 6.46 5.01
CA SER A 56 2.75 6.08 5.55
C SER A 56 3.86 7.12 5.37
N SER A 57 3.70 8.06 4.47
CA SER A 57 4.75 9.04 4.15
C SER A 57 4.31 10.50 4.23
N GLY A 58 3.01 10.78 4.21
CA GLY A 58 2.45 12.12 4.12
C GLY A 58 2.42 12.71 2.71
N TYR A 59 3.01 12.06 1.70
CA TYR A 59 3.01 12.57 0.33
C TYR A 59 1.74 12.22 -0.42
N ASP A 60 1.11 13.20 -1.07
CA ASP A 60 0.00 12.95 -2.00
C ASP A 60 0.53 12.36 -3.31
N PHE A 61 0.80 11.07 -3.28
CA PHE A 61 1.43 10.36 -4.39
C PHE A 61 0.56 10.36 -5.66
N VAL A 62 -0.75 10.33 -5.53
CA VAL A 62 -1.68 10.42 -6.69
C VAL A 62 -1.52 11.78 -7.37
N ARG A 63 -1.51 12.87 -6.60
CA ARG A 63 -1.30 14.22 -7.12
C ARG A 63 0.07 14.37 -7.78
N MET A 64 1.11 13.81 -7.17
CA MET A 64 2.46 13.81 -7.75
C MET A 64 2.51 13.11 -9.11
N VAL A 65 1.83 11.98 -9.26
CA VAL A 65 1.75 11.23 -10.53
C VAL A 65 1.00 12.04 -11.59
N ILE A 66 -0.10 12.68 -11.21
CA ILE A 66 -0.86 13.55 -12.12
C ILE A 66 -0.02 14.73 -12.58
N ALA A 67 0.65 15.43 -11.67
CA ALA A 67 1.54 16.57 -12.00
C ALA A 67 2.63 16.14 -12.98
N THR A 68 3.32 15.02 -12.70
CA THR A 68 4.34 14.49 -13.60
C THR A 68 3.78 14.16 -14.99
N ALA A 69 2.57 13.58 -15.07
CA ALA A 69 1.92 13.26 -16.35
C ALA A 69 1.53 14.52 -17.15
N LEU A 70 1.29 15.64 -16.47
CA LEU A 70 1.04 16.96 -17.08
C LEU A 70 2.33 17.71 -17.44
N GLY A 71 3.50 17.17 -17.13
CA GLY A 71 4.79 17.84 -17.31
C GLY A 71 5.07 18.90 -16.26
N GLU A 72 4.38 18.85 -15.12
CA GLU A 72 4.55 19.76 -13.99
C GLU A 72 5.48 19.16 -12.93
N GLU A 73 6.18 20.01 -12.18
CA GLU A 73 6.97 19.57 -11.03
C GLU A 73 6.04 19.09 -9.90
N PRO A 74 6.23 17.86 -9.38
CA PRO A 74 5.43 17.36 -8.27
C PRO A 74 5.74 18.09 -6.96
N ASP A 75 4.72 18.39 -6.18
CA ASP A 75 4.88 18.93 -4.83
C ASP A 75 5.40 17.83 -3.87
N LEU A 76 6.60 18.04 -3.35
CA LEU A 76 7.27 17.13 -2.41
C LEU A 76 7.08 17.53 -0.94
N THR A 77 6.05 18.34 -0.64
CA THR A 77 5.71 18.73 0.74
C THR A 77 4.80 17.69 1.37
N PRO A 78 5.19 17.01 2.46
CA PRO A 78 4.31 16.09 3.14
C PRO A 78 3.15 16.82 3.82
N ALA A 79 1.93 16.31 3.68
CA ALA A 79 0.73 16.88 4.26
C ALA A 79 0.58 16.57 5.77
N HIS A 80 1.24 15.53 6.25
CA HIS A 80 1.23 15.10 7.65
C HIS A 80 2.49 14.29 7.98
N GLU A 81 2.73 14.07 9.27
CA GLU A 81 3.79 13.18 9.72
C GLU A 81 3.53 11.72 9.30
N PRO A 82 4.58 10.94 8.97
CA PRO A 82 4.45 9.55 8.60
C PRO A 82 3.76 8.70 9.67
N MET A 83 2.86 7.82 9.23
CA MET A 83 2.19 6.83 10.10
C MET A 83 2.57 5.40 9.70
N CYS A 84 2.30 4.43 10.58
CA CYS A 84 2.25 3.03 10.17
C CYS A 84 0.88 2.75 9.56
N ALA A 85 0.85 2.30 8.31
CA ALA A 85 -0.39 1.98 7.61
C ALA A 85 -0.38 0.55 7.08
N GLY A 86 -1.55 -0.07 7.00
CA GLY A 86 -1.73 -1.40 6.46
C GLY A 86 -3.14 -1.63 5.96
N ILE A 87 -3.28 -2.59 5.05
CA ILE A 87 -4.55 -3.02 4.48
C ILE A 87 -4.84 -4.45 4.91
N ARG A 88 -6.09 -4.74 5.24
CA ARG A 88 -6.59 -6.09 5.42
C ARG A 88 -7.69 -6.36 4.41
N PHE A 89 -7.53 -7.43 3.64
CA PHE A 89 -8.53 -7.89 2.71
C PHE A 89 -9.50 -8.84 3.38
N VAL A 90 -10.75 -8.80 2.94
CA VAL A 90 -11.81 -9.66 3.45
C VAL A 90 -11.92 -10.91 2.58
N PHE A 91 -11.62 -12.05 3.18
CA PHE A 91 -11.72 -13.38 2.58
C PHE A 91 -12.79 -14.23 3.27
N THR A 92 -13.04 -13.98 4.54
CA THR A 92 -13.88 -14.80 5.39
C THR A 92 -14.73 -13.94 6.32
N LYS A 93 -15.72 -14.55 6.94
CA LYS A 93 -16.52 -13.90 8.00
C LYS A 93 -15.67 -13.44 9.17
N LYS A 94 -14.58 -14.15 9.48
CA LYS A 94 -13.65 -13.75 10.53
C LYS A 94 -13.06 -12.36 10.28
N ASP A 95 -12.78 -12.00 9.03
CA ASP A 95 -12.24 -10.68 8.69
C ASP A 95 -13.27 -9.57 8.93
N LEU A 96 -14.56 -9.86 8.72
CA LEU A 96 -15.66 -8.95 9.06
C LEU A 96 -15.83 -8.82 10.58
N ASP A 97 -15.73 -9.91 11.33
CA ASP A 97 -15.81 -9.89 12.79
C ASP A 97 -14.69 -9.01 13.38
N VAL A 98 -13.47 -9.11 12.83
CA VAL A 98 -12.34 -8.24 13.20
C VAL A 98 -12.64 -6.77 12.87
N LEU A 99 -13.23 -6.47 11.71
CA LEU A 99 -13.63 -5.11 11.35
C LEU A 99 -14.63 -4.52 12.36
N GLU A 100 -15.63 -5.28 12.76
CA GLU A 100 -16.61 -4.83 13.76
C GLU A 100 -15.97 -4.61 15.14
N GLU A 101 -14.99 -5.46 15.51
CA GLU A 101 -14.21 -5.21 16.72
C GLU A 101 -13.39 -3.91 16.64
N ILE A 102 -12.75 -3.63 15.50
CA ILE A 102 -12.00 -2.38 15.30
C ILE A 102 -12.94 -1.17 15.42
N LYS A 103 -14.09 -1.20 14.74
CA LYS A 103 -15.10 -0.14 14.83
C LYS A 103 -15.55 0.16 16.27
N SER A 104 -15.61 -0.89 17.10
CA SER A 104 -16.02 -0.78 18.50
C SER A 104 -14.91 -0.36 19.45
N LYS A 105 -13.68 -0.87 19.25
CA LYS A 105 -12.59 -0.77 20.23
C LYS A 105 -11.51 0.25 19.87
N SER A 106 -11.30 0.51 18.59
CA SER A 106 -10.22 1.35 18.08
C SER A 106 -10.61 2.04 16.76
N PRO A 107 -11.78 2.73 16.71
CA PRO A 107 -12.29 3.34 15.47
C PRO A 107 -11.34 4.39 14.89
N GLU A 108 -10.50 5.00 15.71
CA GLU A 108 -9.49 6.00 15.30
C GLU A 108 -8.40 5.44 14.38
N LEU A 109 -8.18 4.13 14.42
CA LEU A 109 -7.22 3.46 13.54
C LEU A 109 -7.79 3.22 12.14
N LEU A 110 -9.12 3.22 11.99
CA LEU A 110 -9.80 2.89 10.75
C LEU A 110 -9.83 4.10 9.80
N GLN A 111 -9.07 4.02 8.72
CA GLN A 111 -8.95 5.11 7.74
C GLN A 111 -9.91 4.96 6.58
N MET A 112 -10.20 3.73 6.18
CA MET A 112 -11.07 3.43 5.06
C MET A 112 -11.69 2.05 5.19
N VAL A 113 -12.91 1.93 4.70
CA VAL A 113 -13.60 0.65 4.49
C VAL A 113 -14.14 0.68 3.08
N SER A 114 -13.82 -0.33 2.27
CA SER A 114 -14.40 -0.47 0.93
C SER A 114 -15.88 -0.86 0.99
N GLU A 115 -16.55 -0.82 -0.13
CA GLU A 115 -17.79 -1.57 -0.31
C GLU A 115 -17.52 -3.06 -0.03
N MET A 116 -18.45 -3.71 0.67
CA MET A 116 -18.33 -5.10 1.08
C MET A 116 -19.33 -5.95 0.32
N GLU A 117 -18.82 -7.00 -0.32
CA GLU A 117 -19.65 -8.05 -0.89
C GLU A 117 -20.00 -9.11 0.17
N PRO A 118 -21.14 -9.81 0.04
CA PRO A 118 -21.49 -10.89 0.95
C PRO A 118 -20.50 -12.04 0.90
N VAL A 119 -19.88 -12.33 2.04
CA VAL A 119 -18.85 -13.36 2.15
C VAL A 119 -19.44 -14.74 1.89
N GLY A 120 -18.84 -15.48 0.97
CA GLY A 120 -19.22 -16.85 0.63
C GLY A 120 -20.12 -17.00 -0.59
N GLU A 121 -20.51 -15.91 -1.25
CA GLU A 121 -21.28 -15.98 -2.50
C GLU A 121 -20.46 -16.49 -3.69
N HIS A 122 -19.15 -16.33 -3.65
CA HIS A 122 -18.22 -16.85 -4.68
C HIS A 122 -16.88 -17.25 -4.07
N GLN A 123 -16.01 -17.88 -4.86
CA GLN A 123 -14.64 -18.19 -4.47
C GLN A 123 -13.71 -17.01 -4.79
N VAL A 124 -12.81 -16.70 -3.86
CA VAL A 124 -11.73 -15.75 -4.11
C VAL A 124 -10.62 -16.49 -4.88
N VAL A 125 -10.44 -16.09 -6.15
CA VAL A 125 -9.45 -16.71 -7.06
C VAL A 125 -8.31 -15.74 -7.42
N ASP A 126 -8.55 -14.44 -7.27
CA ASP A 126 -7.59 -13.37 -7.54
C ASP A 126 -7.84 -12.15 -6.65
N SER A 127 -7.10 -11.07 -6.92
CA SER A 127 -7.25 -9.82 -6.16
C SER A 127 -8.58 -9.11 -6.42
N GLY A 128 -9.19 -9.29 -7.59
CA GLY A 128 -10.45 -8.66 -7.98
C GLY A 128 -11.68 -9.34 -7.40
N SER A 129 -11.54 -10.58 -6.94
CA SER A 129 -12.63 -11.39 -6.37
C SER A 129 -12.65 -11.42 -4.84
N ARG A 130 -11.92 -10.53 -4.17
CA ARG A 130 -11.96 -10.35 -2.71
C ARG A 130 -13.28 -9.68 -2.30
N PHE A 131 -13.85 -10.05 -1.15
CA PHE A 131 -15.12 -9.51 -0.67
C PHE A 131 -15.07 -8.06 -0.19
N GLY A 132 -13.90 -7.47 -0.15
CA GLY A 132 -13.66 -6.09 0.26
C GLY A 132 -12.32 -5.95 0.99
N TYR A 133 -12.10 -4.77 1.55
CA TYR A 133 -10.91 -4.48 2.34
C TYR A 133 -11.16 -3.31 3.31
N TYR A 134 -10.27 -3.17 4.28
CA TYR A 134 -10.19 -1.98 5.11
C TYR A 134 -8.73 -1.60 5.38
N ILE A 135 -8.50 -0.30 5.56
CA ILE A 135 -7.19 0.29 5.78
C ILE A 135 -7.11 0.82 7.20
N LEU A 136 -6.04 0.47 7.87
CA LEU A 136 -5.70 0.94 9.21
C LEU A 136 -4.45 1.82 9.15
N ALA A 137 -4.41 2.84 10.00
CA ALA A 137 -3.19 3.59 10.25
C ALA A 137 -3.11 3.96 11.74
N GLY A 138 -1.90 3.93 12.27
CA GLY A 138 -1.58 4.28 13.64
C GLY A 138 -0.21 4.95 13.73
N LYS A 139 0.14 5.48 14.88
CA LYS A 139 1.43 6.17 15.11
C LYS A 139 2.62 5.21 15.01
N ASN A 140 2.41 3.95 15.28
CA ASN A 140 3.45 2.93 15.25
C ASN A 140 2.86 1.56 14.88
N GLN A 141 3.75 0.62 14.55
CA GLN A 141 3.36 -0.72 14.10
C GLN A 141 2.56 -1.50 15.18
N ALA A 142 2.86 -1.32 16.45
CA ALA A 142 2.22 -2.08 17.52
C ALA A 142 0.70 -1.79 17.62
N GLU A 143 0.27 -0.59 17.22
CA GLU A 143 -1.14 -0.21 17.26
C GLU A 143 -2.00 -0.96 16.24
N ILE A 144 -1.43 -1.29 15.07
CA ILE A 144 -2.20 -1.88 13.96
C ILE A 144 -1.87 -3.34 13.68
N LYS A 145 -0.67 -3.81 14.09
CA LYS A 145 -0.16 -5.14 13.74
C LYS A 145 -1.12 -6.26 14.14
N ASP A 146 -1.56 -6.25 15.40
CA ASP A 146 -2.44 -7.29 15.92
C ASP A 146 -3.78 -7.37 15.16
N TRP A 147 -4.33 -6.22 14.75
CA TRP A 147 -5.55 -6.15 13.94
C TRP A 147 -5.36 -6.69 12.51
N LEU A 148 -4.17 -6.51 11.94
CA LEU A 148 -3.86 -6.96 10.58
C LEU A 148 -3.54 -8.47 10.51
N GLU A 149 -3.03 -9.06 11.60
CA GLU A 149 -2.55 -10.45 11.64
C GLU A 149 -3.55 -11.45 12.25
N ARG A 150 -4.66 -10.99 12.87
CA ARG A 150 -5.72 -11.88 13.40
C ARG A 150 -6.40 -12.64 12.28
#